data_374da0b12c02f9c355c333a46ab8c9b2
#
_entry.id   374da0b12c02f9c355c333a46ab8c9b2
#
_cell.length_a   1.000
_cell.length_b   1.000
_cell.length_c   1.000
_cell.angle_alpha   90.00
_cell.angle_beta   90.00
_cell.angle_gamma   90.00
#
_symmetry.space_group_name_H-M   'P 1'
#
loop_
_entity.id
_entity.type
_entity.pdbx_description
1 polymer ?
#
loop_
_entity_poly.entity_id
_entity_poly.type
_entity_poly.pdbx_seq_one_letter_code
_entity_poly.pdbx_strand_id
1 'polypeptide(L)'
;EIYIVVGYMKEKFFYLEKKYGVKLIINNQFGNKGNIYSLYVARKYLANTYICCADHYFKENLFLDNNEQNCSYRVCAYQSGKFREFGVFVSDADVITDITVGGNDSLAMVGHAYMNEQFSSIFRSILENEINDFGIASMFWEEFFAKHIKELTFYKKEYETDSVLEFDSIEDLRRFDSEFLLNVDSEIITNISRVLKCEPNDIDDISVINAGLTNVSFAFNCNGIKYVYRHPGGTAGKLINRQSELYSQMKAKE
;
A
#
# COMPACT_ATOMS: atom_id res chain seq x y z
N GLU A 1 -16.76 7.20 10.89
CA GLU A 1 -16.72 7.34 9.43
C GLU A 1 -15.40 6.82 8.89
N ILE A 2 -15.41 6.28 7.66
CA ILE A 2 -14.20 5.80 6.97
C ILE A 2 -13.93 6.72 5.79
N TYR A 3 -12.71 7.24 5.72
CA TYR A 3 -12.20 8.03 4.61
C TYR A 3 -11.08 7.28 3.91
N ILE A 4 -11.12 7.21 2.59
CA ILE A 4 -10.08 6.55 1.77
C ILE A 4 -9.45 7.59 0.87
N VAL A 5 -8.16 7.80 0.99
CA VAL A 5 -7.40 8.68 0.10
C VAL A 5 -7.00 7.90 -1.13
N VAL A 6 -7.46 8.34 -2.30
CA VAL A 6 -7.22 7.67 -3.58
C VAL A 6 -6.46 8.57 -4.55
N GLY A 7 -5.61 7.98 -5.37
CA GLY A 7 -4.80 8.69 -6.35
C GLY A 7 -4.75 7.93 -7.67
N TYR A 8 -3.77 7.05 -7.84
CA TYR A 8 -3.63 6.22 -9.02
C TYR A 8 -4.86 5.34 -9.24
N MET A 9 -5.36 5.32 -10.48
CA MET A 9 -6.56 4.57 -10.87
C MET A 9 -7.77 4.80 -9.93
N LYS A 10 -7.92 6.01 -9.41
CA LYS A 10 -8.97 6.39 -8.43
C LYS A 10 -10.37 5.97 -8.86
N GLU A 11 -10.65 5.93 -10.16
CA GLU A 11 -11.94 5.52 -10.73
C GLU A 11 -12.31 4.07 -10.38
N LYS A 12 -11.31 3.23 -10.15
CA LYS A 12 -11.49 1.83 -9.71
C LYS A 12 -12.06 1.72 -8.29
N PHE A 13 -12.01 2.79 -7.51
CA PHE A 13 -12.46 2.84 -6.11
C PHE A 13 -13.80 3.52 -5.90
N PHE A 14 -14.38 4.19 -6.91
CA PHE A 14 -15.62 4.95 -6.75
C PHE A 14 -16.82 4.10 -6.29
N TYR A 15 -16.82 2.80 -6.62
CA TYR A 15 -17.86 1.89 -6.17
C TYR A 15 -17.91 1.70 -4.65
N LEU A 16 -16.78 1.95 -3.94
CA LEU A 16 -16.67 1.76 -2.50
C LEU A 16 -17.60 2.70 -1.73
N GLU A 17 -17.83 3.93 -2.22
CA GLU A 17 -18.76 4.88 -1.59
C GLU A 17 -20.16 4.29 -1.52
N LYS A 18 -20.66 3.74 -2.64
CA LYS A 18 -21.99 3.13 -2.70
C LYS A 18 -22.06 1.80 -1.95
N LYS A 19 -21.00 0.98 -2.03
CA LYS A 19 -20.99 -0.37 -1.47
C LYS A 19 -20.82 -0.39 0.03
N TYR A 20 -19.96 0.50 0.58
CA TYR A 20 -19.54 0.47 1.97
C TYR A 20 -19.82 1.77 2.74
N GLY A 21 -20.37 2.79 2.09
CA GLY A 21 -20.65 4.09 2.73
C GLY A 21 -19.40 4.87 3.14
N VAL A 22 -18.25 4.55 2.56
CA VAL A 22 -17.00 5.28 2.79
C VAL A 22 -17.00 6.62 2.03
N LYS A 23 -16.09 7.53 2.39
CA LYS A 23 -15.88 8.80 1.69
C LYS A 23 -14.54 8.80 1.00
N LEU A 24 -14.50 9.10 -0.29
CA LEU A 24 -13.26 9.17 -1.05
C LEU A 24 -12.68 10.58 -1.03
N ILE A 25 -11.38 10.68 -0.79
CA ILE A 25 -10.59 11.92 -0.85
C ILE A 25 -9.58 11.76 -1.98
N ILE A 26 -9.61 12.66 -2.96
CA ILE A 26 -8.74 12.55 -4.13
C ILE A 26 -7.42 13.27 -3.86
N ASN A 27 -6.31 12.52 -3.93
CA ASN A 27 -4.96 13.06 -3.98
C ASN A 27 -4.49 13.12 -5.44
N ASN A 28 -4.52 14.30 -6.05
CA ASN A 28 -4.06 14.48 -7.43
C ASN A 28 -2.52 14.62 -7.55
N GLN A 29 -1.80 14.62 -6.43
CA GLN A 29 -0.35 14.74 -6.38
C GLN A 29 0.37 13.41 -6.06
N PHE A 30 -0.35 12.30 -6.07
CA PHE A 30 0.14 10.96 -5.68
C PHE A 30 1.42 10.53 -6.41
N GLY A 31 1.65 10.97 -7.67
CA GLY A 31 2.84 10.63 -8.45
C GLY A 31 4.06 11.53 -8.20
N ASN A 32 3.88 12.65 -7.47
CA ASN A 32 4.91 13.67 -7.27
C ASN A 32 5.22 13.95 -5.80
N LYS A 33 4.42 13.41 -4.89
CA LYS A 33 4.48 13.66 -3.44
C LYS A 33 4.50 12.34 -2.67
N GLY A 34 5.09 12.35 -1.47
CA GLY A 34 5.07 11.23 -0.56
C GLY A 34 3.70 10.98 0.08
N ASN A 35 3.58 9.92 0.88
CA ASN A 35 2.31 9.58 1.52
C ASN A 35 1.88 10.61 2.59
N ILE A 36 2.81 11.43 3.11
CA ILE A 36 2.49 12.58 3.97
C ILE A 36 1.49 13.52 3.30
N TYR A 37 1.56 13.67 1.97
CA TYR A 37 0.63 14.52 1.24
C TYR A 37 -0.79 13.91 1.20
N SER A 38 -0.94 12.61 1.33
CA SER A 38 -2.25 11.96 1.52
C SER A 38 -2.88 12.35 2.85
N LEU A 39 -2.09 12.44 3.93
CA LEU A 39 -2.58 12.97 5.21
C LEU A 39 -2.89 14.47 5.11
N TYR A 40 -2.11 15.24 4.35
CA TYR A 40 -2.41 16.66 4.13
C TYR A 40 -3.76 16.88 3.44
N VAL A 41 -4.09 16.14 2.39
CA VAL A 41 -5.40 16.30 1.72
C VAL A 41 -6.56 15.85 2.62
N ALA A 42 -6.31 14.88 3.51
CA ALA A 42 -7.29 14.38 4.48
C ALA A 42 -7.32 15.16 5.80
N ARG A 43 -6.41 16.13 6.03
CA ARG A 43 -6.12 16.74 7.34
C ARG A 43 -7.32 17.30 8.10
N LYS A 44 -8.33 17.78 7.37
CA LYS A 44 -9.55 18.32 8.02
C LYS A 44 -10.39 17.27 8.75
N TYR A 45 -10.12 16.00 8.50
CA TYR A 45 -10.80 14.86 9.11
C TYR A 45 -9.98 14.23 10.23
N LEU A 46 -8.74 14.72 10.46
CA LEU A 46 -7.91 14.26 11.57
C LEU A 46 -8.46 14.84 12.88
N ALA A 47 -8.85 13.94 13.76
CA ALA A 47 -9.31 14.19 15.13
C ALA A 47 -8.92 12.97 15.97
N ASN A 48 -9.87 12.29 16.63
CA ASN A 48 -9.66 10.95 17.17
C ASN A 48 -9.72 9.96 16.00
N THR A 49 -8.59 9.63 15.39
CA THR A 49 -8.55 9.01 14.06
C THR A 49 -7.53 7.86 14.00
N TYR A 50 -7.94 6.74 13.43
CA TYR A 50 -7.03 5.68 13.02
C TYR A 50 -6.46 5.98 11.63
N ILE A 51 -5.15 5.81 11.47
CA ILE A 51 -4.44 5.91 10.20
C ILE A 51 -3.97 4.52 9.81
N CYS A 52 -4.40 4.04 8.64
CA CYS A 52 -4.08 2.70 8.13
C CYS A 52 -3.53 2.81 6.70
N CYS A 53 -2.57 1.97 6.35
CA CYS A 53 -2.20 1.73 4.97
C CYS A 53 -3.22 0.80 4.30
N ALA A 54 -3.39 0.93 3.00
CA ALA A 54 -4.44 0.20 2.27
C ALA A 54 -4.06 -1.25 1.92
N ASP A 55 -2.78 -1.58 2.06
CA ASP A 55 -2.14 -2.89 1.85
C ASP A 55 -2.08 -3.75 3.11
N HIS A 56 -2.56 -3.24 4.25
CA HIS A 56 -2.63 -3.97 5.50
C HIS A 56 -3.89 -4.83 5.62
N TYR A 57 -3.71 -6.09 5.98
CA TYR A 57 -4.76 -7.01 6.37
C TYR A 57 -4.68 -7.31 7.86
N PHE A 58 -5.77 -7.07 8.58
CA PHE A 58 -5.89 -7.33 10.01
C PHE A 58 -6.63 -8.66 10.20
N LYS A 59 -5.96 -9.66 10.83
CA LYS A 59 -6.58 -10.95 11.12
C LYS A 59 -7.77 -10.84 12.07
N GLU A 60 -7.73 -9.84 12.95
CA GLU A 60 -8.79 -9.54 13.92
C GLU A 60 -9.17 -8.05 13.84
N ASN A 61 -10.32 -7.70 14.38
CA ASN A 61 -10.72 -6.30 14.46
C ASN A 61 -10.00 -5.61 15.62
N LEU A 62 -8.89 -4.98 15.35
CA LEU A 62 -8.05 -4.27 16.32
C LEU A 62 -8.53 -2.85 16.64
N PHE A 63 -9.68 -2.43 16.10
CA PHE A 63 -10.23 -1.08 16.26
C PHE A 63 -11.34 -0.98 17.33
N LEU A 64 -11.61 -2.06 18.05
CA LEU A 64 -12.71 -2.14 19.03
C LEU A 64 -12.32 -1.66 20.45
N ASP A 65 -11.04 -1.41 20.70
CA ASP A 65 -10.54 -1.10 22.03
C ASP A 65 -10.76 0.39 22.36
N ASN A 66 -11.91 0.68 22.96
CA ASN A 66 -12.31 2.04 23.29
C ASN A 66 -11.61 2.61 24.56
N ASN A 67 -10.82 1.81 25.28
CA ASN A 67 -10.25 2.21 26.57
C ASN A 67 -8.95 3.01 26.47
N GLU A 68 -8.31 3.07 25.30
CA GLU A 68 -6.99 3.69 25.11
C GLU A 68 -7.04 5.06 24.39
N GLN A 69 -8.22 5.66 24.25
CA GLN A 69 -8.40 6.91 23.47
C GLN A 69 -7.72 8.15 24.07
N ASN A 70 -7.12 8.02 25.26
CA ASN A 70 -6.45 9.14 25.93
C ASN A 70 -5.02 9.42 25.39
N CYS A 71 -4.39 8.45 24.75
CA CYS A 71 -3.04 8.57 24.23
C CYS A 71 -2.99 8.21 22.74
N SER A 72 -2.19 8.94 21.97
CA SER A 72 -1.86 8.55 20.60
C SER A 72 -0.86 7.40 20.63
N TYR A 73 -1.06 6.40 19.78
CA TYR A 73 -0.15 5.26 19.71
C TYR A 73 0.15 4.82 18.28
N ARG A 74 1.30 4.16 18.12
CA ARG A 74 1.70 3.47 16.90
C ARG A 74 1.83 1.98 17.18
N VAL A 75 1.20 1.17 16.35
CA VAL A 75 1.34 -0.28 16.44
C VAL A 75 2.74 -0.69 16.02
N CYS A 76 3.35 -1.56 16.82
CA CYS A 76 4.65 -2.12 16.59
C CYS A 76 4.62 -3.63 16.82
N ALA A 77 5.51 -4.35 16.14
CA ALA A 77 5.77 -5.76 16.38
C ALA A 77 7.27 -6.05 16.34
N TYR A 78 7.69 -7.07 17.07
CA TYR A 78 9.06 -7.52 16.99
C TYR A 78 9.30 -8.25 15.67
N GLN A 79 10.35 -7.84 14.96
CA GLN A 79 10.79 -8.45 13.69
C GLN A 79 12.12 -9.15 13.88
N SER A 80 12.16 -10.45 13.59
CA SER A 80 13.41 -11.23 13.60
C SER A 80 14.19 -11.06 12.32
N GLY A 81 15.51 -10.94 12.44
CA GLY A 81 16.40 -10.73 11.31
C GLY A 81 16.31 -9.31 10.75
N LYS A 82 16.84 -9.13 9.55
CA LYS A 82 16.84 -7.81 8.87
C LYS A 82 15.48 -7.53 8.26
N PHE A 83 14.98 -6.32 8.47
CA PHE A 83 13.74 -5.82 7.88
C PHE A 83 13.92 -4.40 7.28
N ARG A 84 12.96 -3.95 6.50
CA ARG A 84 13.00 -2.66 5.77
C ARG A 84 12.01 -1.64 6.32
N GLU A 85 11.03 -2.07 7.07
CA GLU A 85 10.03 -1.25 7.75
C GLU A 85 10.70 -0.25 8.71
N PHE A 86 9.98 0.76 9.17
CA PHE A 86 10.52 1.70 10.14
C PHE A 86 10.73 1.01 11.51
N GLY A 87 11.99 0.91 11.92
CA GLY A 87 12.37 0.45 13.26
C GLY A 87 12.12 1.55 14.30
N VAL A 88 11.82 1.16 15.55
CA VAL A 88 11.52 2.11 16.62
C VAL A 88 12.37 1.86 17.85
N PHE A 89 12.75 2.96 18.51
CA PHE A 89 13.29 2.97 19.86
C PHE A 89 12.23 3.49 20.83
N VAL A 90 12.11 2.86 21.98
CA VAL A 90 11.13 3.21 23.00
C VAL A 90 11.80 3.42 24.35
N SER A 91 11.24 4.34 25.14
CA SER A 91 11.62 4.53 26.53
C SER A 91 10.98 3.47 27.45
N ASP A 92 11.40 3.44 28.73
CA ASP A 92 10.78 2.58 29.76
C ASP A 92 9.30 2.87 29.98
N ALA A 93 8.80 4.04 29.53
CA ALA A 93 7.39 4.42 29.57
C ALA A 93 6.63 4.13 28.29
N ASP A 94 7.16 3.29 27.41
CA ASP A 94 6.61 2.93 26.09
C ASP A 94 6.44 4.10 25.12
N VAL A 95 7.12 5.23 25.35
CA VAL A 95 7.14 6.36 24.42
C VAL A 95 8.15 6.09 23.31
N ILE A 96 7.74 6.28 22.05
CA ILE A 96 8.64 6.21 20.90
C ILE A 96 9.55 7.44 20.93
N THR A 97 10.86 7.18 21.02
CA THR A 97 11.90 8.21 21.20
C THR A 97 12.74 8.43 19.97
N ASP A 98 12.79 7.45 19.06
CA ASP A 98 13.51 7.55 17.79
C ASP A 98 12.99 6.54 16.79
N ILE A 99 13.26 6.80 15.50
CA ILE A 99 12.87 5.97 14.35
C ILE A 99 14.06 5.77 13.43
N THR A 100 14.21 4.56 12.89
CA THR A 100 15.20 4.21 11.88
C THR A 100 14.55 3.66 10.63
N VAL A 101 15.15 3.84 9.47
CA VAL A 101 14.77 3.13 8.25
C VAL A 101 15.41 1.75 8.27
N GLY A 102 14.59 0.71 8.38
CA GLY A 102 15.04 -0.67 8.57
C GLY A 102 15.55 -0.97 9.97
N GLY A 103 15.80 -2.24 10.21
CA GLY A 103 16.32 -2.73 11.49
C GLY A 103 16.78 -4.18 11.41
N ASN A 104 17.16 -4.72 12.56
CA ASN A 104 17.53 -6.12 12.73
C ASN A 104 17.21 -6.56 14.15
N ASP A 105 16.44 -7.64 14.31
CA ASP A 105 16.06 -8.21 15.60
C ASP A 105 15.54 -7.15 16.59
N SER A 106 14.57 -6.34 16.13
CA SER A 106 14.06 -5.21 16.91
C SER A 106 12.58 -4.92 16.61
N LEU A 107 12.02 -3.95 17.31
CA LEU A 107 10.65 -3.49 17.05
C LEU A 107 10.58 -2.71 15.74
N ALA A 108 9.57 -3.00 14.94
CA ALA A 108 9.21 -2.29 13.73
C ALA A 108 7.80 -1.72 13.81
N MET A 109 7.54 -0.60 13.12
CA MET A 109 6.20 -0.09 12.91
C MET A 109 5.44 -1.03 11.98
N VAL A 110 4.26 -1.47 12.41
CA VAL A 110 3.35 -2.30 11.61
C VAL A 110 1.91 -1.79 11.78
N GLY A 111 1.03 -2.17 10.85
CA GLY A 111 -0.39 -1.91 11.00
C GLY A 111 -0.74 -0.41 11.10
N HIS A 112 -1.62 -0.07 12.03
CA HIS A 112 -2.20 1.26 12.15
C HIS A 112 -1.53 2.16 13.19
N ALA A 113 -1.79 3.46 13.09
CA ALA A 113 -1.59 4.43 14.16
C ALA A 113 -2.94 4.94 14.65
N TYR A 114 -3.04 5.31 15.91
CA TYR A 114 -4.14 6.08 16.47
C TYR A 114 -3.65 7.46 16.88
N MET A 115 -4.28 8.49 16.35
CA MET A 115 -4.05 9.88 16.71
C MET A 115 -5.25 10.39 17.49
N ASN A 116 -5.04 10.84 18.72
CA ASN A 116 -6.10 11.52 19.47
C ASN A 116 -6.26 12.98 18.99
N GLU A 117 -7.29 13.67 19.48
CA GLU A 117 -7.61 15.06 19.08
C GLU A 117 -6.44 16.01 19.29
N GLN A 118 -5.72 15.90 20.42
CA GLN A 118 -4.59 16.77 20.75
C GLN A 118 -3.43 16.54 19.76
N PHE A 119 -3.06 15.27 19.54
CA PHE A 119 -2.01 14.91 18.58
C PHE A 119 -2.37 15.38 17.17
N SER A 120 -3.59 15.08 16.73
CA SER A 120 -4.10 15.46 15.41
C SER A 120 -4.08 16.97 15.19
N SER A 121 -4.39 17.76 16.23
CA SER A 121 -4.35 19.22 16.16
C SER A 121 -2.92 19.74 15.97
N ILE A 122 -1.96 19.23 16.75
CA ILE A 122 -0.54 19.60 16.65
C ILE A 122 0.01 19.17 15.30
N PHE A 123 -0.20 17.90 14.93
CA PHE A 123 0.25 17.32 13.66
C PHE A 123 -0.25 18.15 12.46
N ARG A 124 -1.54 18.46 12.44
CA ARG A 124 -2.16 19.28 11.38
C ARG A 124 -1.54 20.67 11.30
N SER A 125 -1.32 21.33 12.44
CA SER A 125 -0.72 22.65 12.49
C SER A 125 0.70 22.66 11.90
N ILE A 126 1.53 21.70 12.28
CA ILE A 126 2.90 21.57 11.76
C ILE A 126 2.87 21.27 10.25
N LEU A 127 2.04 20.32 9.86
CA LEU A 127 1.91 19.88 8.46
C LEU A 127 1.45 21.03 7.54
N GLU A 128 0.46 21.82 7.95
CA GLU A 128 -0.02 22.97 7.17
C GLU A 128 1.06 24.05 6.99
N ASN A 129 1.92 24.24 7.98
CA ASN A 129 3.01 25.21 7.90
C ASN A 129 4.16 24.72 6.99
N GLU A 130 4.44 23.42 6.94
CA GLU A 130 5.62 22.90 6.28
C GLU A 130 5.36 22.24 4.92
N ILE A 131 4.12 21.88 4.57
CA ILE A 131 3.80 21.07 3.38
C ILE A 131 4.19 21.71 2.04
N ASN A 132 4.38 23.04 2.02
CA ASN A 132 4.82 23.74 0.82
C ASN A 132 6.32 23.53 0.51
N ASP A 133 7.11 23.06 1.47
CA ASP A 133 8.47 22.59 1.23
C ASP A 133 8.41 21.27 0.45
N PHE A 134 9.17 21.22 -0.67
CA PHE A 134 9.16 20.03 -1.53
C PHE A 134 9.74 18.81 -0.82
N GLY A 135 10.76 18.97 0.00
CA GLY A 135 11.35 17.89 0.79
C GLY A 135 10.32 17.28 1.73
N ILE A 136 9.61 18.12 2.49
CA ILE A 136 8.52 17.67 3.38
C ILE A 136 7.42 16.98 2.61
N ALA A 137 6.93 17.59 1.55
CA ALA A 137 5.83 17.02 0.76
C ALA A 137 6.17 15.68 0.07
N SER A 138 7.43 15.31 0.01
CA SER A 138 7.92 14.06 -0.60
C SER A 138 8.24 12.97 0.42
N MET A 139 8.14 13.25 1.71
CA MET A 139 8.43 12.32 2.80
C MET A 139 7.34 11.25 2.96
N PHE A 140 7.72 10.16 3.62
CA PHE A 140 6.77 9.31 4.33
C PHE A 140 6.29 10.03 5.59
N TRP A 141 5.06 9.75 6.02
CA TRP A 141 4.52 10.41 7.21
C TRP A 141 5.25 9.97 8.49
N GLU A 142 5.85 8.79 8.50
CA GLU A 142 6.72 8.28 9.56
C GLU A 142 8.00 9.12 9.67
N GLU A 143 8.60 9.51 8.54
CA GLU A 143 9.77 10.40 8.51
C GLU A 143 9.40 11.80 9.02
N PHE A 144 8.21 12.29 8.65
CA PHE A 144 7.68 13.55 9.16
C PHE A 144 7.46 13.49 10.68
N PHE A 145 6.91 12.39 11.20
CA PHE A 145 6.79 12.17 12.63
C PHE A 145 8.17 12.15 13.30
N ALA A 146 9.15 11.42 12.74
CA ALA A 146 10.52 11.37 13.28
C ALA A 146 11.14 12.78 13.38
N LYS A 147 10.95 13.62 12.37
CA LYS A 147 11.41 15.00 12.36
C LYS A 147 10.82 15.83 13.51
N HIS A 148 9.58 15.57 13.89
CA HIS A 148 8.81 16.30 14.90
C HIS A 148 8.54 15.47 16.16
N ILE A 149 9.40 14.52 16.47
CA ILE A 149 9.21 13.58 17.60
C ILE A 149 9.18 14.24 18.96
N LYS A 150 9.72 15.49 19.06
CA LYS A 150 9.70 16.27 20.28
C LYS A 150 8.36 16.96 20.54
N GLU A 151 7.63 17.26 19.49
CA GLU A 151 6.32 17.91 19.52
C GLU A 151 5.17 16.90 19.49
N LEU A 152 5.42 15.73 18.88
CA LEU A 152 4.45 14.68 18.65
C LEU A 152 4.82 13.45 19.47
N THR A 153 3.93 13.00 20.34
CA THR A 153 4.18 11.85 21.20
C THR A 153 3.33 10.67 20.78
N PHE A 154 3.97 9.60 20.31
CA PHE A 154 3.35 8.29 20.18
C PHE A 154 3.83 7.35 21.28
N TYR A 155 2.90 6.58 21.81
CA TYR A 155 3.20 5.41 22.61
C TYR A 155 3.28 4.17 21.73
N LYS A 156 4.13 3.24 22.09
CA LYS A 156 4.16 1.91 21.49
C LYS A 156 2.90 1.14 21.90
N LYS A 157 2.22 0.54 20.95
CA LYS A 157 1.26 -0.53 21.17
C LYS A 157 1.75 -1.78 20.47
N GLU A 158 2.17 -2.77 21.22
CA GLU A 158 2.76 -3.98 20.67
C GLU A 158 1.69 -5.01 20.37
N TYR A 159 1.75 -5.59 19.17
CA TYR A 159 0.94 -6.71 18.75
C TYR A 159 1.81 -7.92 18.42
N GLU A 160 1.21 -9.11 18.43
CA GLU A 160 1.87 -10.31 17.97
C GLU A 160 2.25 -10.16 16.49
N THR A 161 3.39 -10.75 16.11
CA THR A 161 4.04 -10.56 14.81
C THR A 161 3.10 -10.75 13.62
N ASP A 162 2.20 -11.70 13.67
CA ASP A 162 1.32 -12.01 12.53
C ASP A 162 -0.09 -11.42 12.63
N SER A 163 -0.35 -10.50 13.56
CA SER A 163 -1.68 -9.89 13.73
C SER A 163 -2.05 -8.98 12.55
N VAL A 164 -1.04 -8.39 11.92
CA VAL A 164 -1.18 -7.55 10.73
C VAL A 164 -0.27 -8.08 9.63
N LEU A 165 -0.85 -8.31 8.46
CA LEU A 165 -0.12 -8.72 7.27
C LEU A 165 -0.10 -7.55 6.28
N GLU A 166 0.99 -7.42 5.54
CA GLU A 166 1.17 -6.44 4.47
C GLU A 166 1.24 -7.18 3.13
N PHE A 167 0.47 -6.72 2.15
CA PHE A 167 0.38 -7.34 0.84
C PHE A 167 0.93 -6.38 -0.22
N ASP A 168 2.22 -6.42 -0.45
CA ASP A 168 2.91 -5.63 -1.46
C ASP A 168 2.80 -6.23 -2.86
N SER A 169 2.54 -7.51 -2.95
CA SER A 169 2.55 -8.26 -4.20
C SER A 169 1.44 -9.32 -4.26
N ILE A 170 1.18 -9.80 -5.47
CA ILE A 170 0.29 -10.97 -5.69
C ILE A 170 0.84 -12.21 -4.96
N GLU A 171 2.15 -12.35 -4.87
CA GLU A 171 2.77 -13.49 -4.19
C GLU A 171 2.52 -13.47 -2.68
N ASP A 172 2.40 -12.30 -2.05
CA ASP A 172 2.02 -12.21 -0.65
C ASP A 172 0.57 -12.65 -0.45
N LEU A 173 -0.33 -12.25 -1.35
CA LEU A 173 -1.71 -12.73 -1.37
C LEU A 173 -1.79 -14.25 -1.55
N ARG A 174 -0.96 -14.83 -2.42
CA ARG A 174 -0.91 -16.30 -2.65
C ARG A 174 -0.38 -17.06 -1.46
N ARG A 175 0.62 -16.51 -0.74
CA ARG A 175 1.10 -17.12 0.50
C ARG A 175 0.03 -17.14 1.58
N PHE A 176 -0.82 -16.11 1.60
CA PHE A 176 -1.94 -16.00 2.52
C PHE A 176 -3.13 -16.90 2.09
N ASP A 177 -3.50 -16.84 0.84
CA ASP A 177 -4.58 -17.63 0.22
C ASP A 177 -4.03 -18.37 -1.01
N SER A 178 -3.72 -19.66 -0.85
CA SER A 178 -3.17 -20.48 -1.93
C SER A 178 -4.14 -20.67 -3.11
N GLU A 179 -5.42 -20.41 -2.89
CA GLU A 179 -6.46 -20.48 -3.93
C GLU A 179 -6.82 -19.10 -4.50
N PHE A 180 -6.07 -18.06 -4.12
CA PHE A 180 -6.37 -16.67 -4.51
C PHE A 180 -6.58 -16.51 -6.02
N LEU A 181 -5.73 -17.11 -6.87
CA LEU A 181 -5.87 -17.01 -8.33
C LEU A 181 -7.08 -17.77 -8.87
N LEU A 182 -7.57 -18.81 -8.18
CA LEU A 182 -8.81 -19.51 -8.54
C LEU A 182 -10.04 -18.66 -8.21
N ASN A 183 -9.96 -17.85 -7.17
CA ASN A 183 -11.04 -17.01 -6.68
C ASN A 183 -11.10 -15.62 -7.32
N VAL A 184 -10.09 -15.26 -8.12
CA VAL A 184 -10.02 -13.96 -8.82
C VAL A 184 -10.74 -14.06 -10.17
N ASP A 185 -11.79 -13.28 -10.34
CA ASP A 185 -12.42 -13.06 -11.65
C ASP A 185 -11.52 -12.14 -12.50
N SER A 186 -10.54 -12.75 -13.16
CA SER A 186 -9.56 -12.06 -14.00
C SER A 186 -9.59 -12.59 -15.43
N GLU A 187 -10.04 -11.76 -16.36
CA GLU A 187 -9.98 -12.09 -17.80
C GLU A 187 -8.54 -12.46 -18.26
N ILE A 188 -7.53 -11.84 -17.63
CA ILE A 188 -6.13 -12.08 -17.97
C ILE A 188 -5.73 -13.51 -17.55
N ILE A 189 -5.99 -13.90 -16.30
CA ILE A 189 -5.68 -15.24 -15.79
C ILE A 189 -6.46 -16.29 -16.59
N THR A 190 -7.74 -16.07 -16.81
CA THR A 190 -8.59 -16.95 -17.64
C THR A 190 -8.01 -17.11 -19.04
N ASN A 191 -7.53 -16.04 -19.67
CA ASN A 191 -6.94 -16.11 -21.00
C ASN A 191 -5.61 -16.89 -21.02
N ILE A 192 -4.74 -16.64 -20.02
CA ILE A 192 -3.47 -17.36 -19.87
C ILE A 192 -3.75 -18.86 -19.70
N SER A 193 -4.61 -19.23 -18.75
CA SER A 193 -4.98 -20.63 -18.48
C SER A 193 -5.52 -21.35 -19.73
N ARG A 194 -6.40 -20.67 -20.48
CA ARG A 194 -6.95 -21.20 -21.74
C ARG A 194 -5.88 -21.40 -22.81
N VAL A 195 -4.97 -20.45 -22.99
CA VAL A 195 -3.93 -20.47 -24.04
C VAL A 195 -2.85 -21.49 -23.74
N LEU A 196 -2.39 -21.52 -22.47
CA LEU A 196 -1.33 -22.43 -22.03
C LEU A 196 -1.85 -23.81 -21.60
N LYS A 197 -3.18 -23.97 -21.48
CA LYS A 197 -3.86 -25.19 -20.99
C LYS A 197 -3.34 -25.58 -19.61
N CYS A 198 -3.29 -24.63 -18.69
CA CYS A 198 -2.85 -24.78 -17.31
C CYS A 198 -3.94 -24.30 -16.34
N GLU A 199 -3.85 -24.73 -15.07
CA GLU A 199 -4.70 -24.19 -14.02
C GLU A 199 -4.16 -22.83 -13.55
N PRO A 200 -5.01 -21.94 -13.01
CA PRO A 200 -4.56 -20.65 -12.46
C PRO A 200 -3.41 -20.77 -11.45
N ASN A 201 -3.39 -21.83 -10.64
CA ASN A 201 -2.36 -22.06 -9.64
C ASN A 201 -1.02 -22.54 -10.23
N ASP A 202 -0.97 -22.92 -11.50
CA ASP A 202 0.28 -23.22 -12.21
C ASP A 202 1.01 -21.93 -12.65
N ILE A 203 0.36 -20.76 -12.48
CA ILE A 203 0.91 -19.46 -12.84
C ILE A 203 1.57 -18.84 -11.60
N ASP A 204 2.87 -18.62 -11.63
CA ASP A 204 3.64 -18.06 -10.52
C ASP A 204 4.65 -16.99 -10.95
N ASP A 205 5.38 -16.40 -9.99
CA ASP A 205 6.43 -15.36 -10.19
C ASP A 205 5.94 -14.22 -11.09
N ILE A 206 4.71 -13.73 -10.83
CA ILE A 206 4.11 -12.66 -11.60
C ILE A 206 4.80 -11.34 -11.26
N SER A 207 5.46 -10.74 -12.25
CA SER A 207 6.19 -9.48 -12.10
C SER A 207 5.88 -8.49 -13.22
N VAL A 208 5.63 -7.23 -12.88
CA VAL A 208 5.35 -6.18 -13.86
C VAL A 208 6.63 -5.85 -14.63
N ILE A 209 6.56 -5.97 -15.95
CA ILE A 209 7.59 -5.42 -16.83
C ILE A 209 7.17 -4.01 -17.17
N ASN A 210 8.03 -3.02 -16.92
CA ASN A 210 7.80 -1.59 -17.07
C ASN A 210 6.67 -1.22 -18.05
N ALA A 211 5.64 -0.59 -17.52
CA ALA A 211 4.47 -0.16 -18.30
C ALA A 211 4.89 0.84 -19.37
N GLY A 212 4.97 0.39 -20.60
CA GLY A 212 5.00 1.28 -21.74
C GLY A 212 3.69 2.09 -21.79
N LEU A 213 3.73 3.28 -22.37
CA LEU A 213 2.58 4.19 -22.49
C LEU A 213 1.31 3.55 -23.08
N THR A 214 1.42 2.44 -23.77
CA THR A 214 0.33 1.83 -24.57
C THR A 214 -0.05 0.41 -24.19
N ASN A 215 0.76 -0.28 -23.36
CA ASN A 215 0.52 -1.68 -22.98
C ASN A 215 0.92 -1.91 -21.54
N VAL A 216 0.18 -2.76 -20.86
CA VAL A 216 0.61 -3.38 -19.60
C VAL A 216 1.25 -4.73 -19.95
N SER A 217 2.49 -4.92 -19.53
CA SER A 217 3.21 -6.18 -19.75
C SER A 217 3.68 -6.72 -18.41
N PHE A 218 3.61 -8.02 -18.22
CA PHE A 218 4.17 -8.70 -17.06
C PHE A 218 4.77 -10.04 -17.47
N ALA A 219 5.80 -10.44 -16.73
CA ALA A 219 6.38 -11.76 -16.80
C ALA A 219 5.72 -12.66 -15.77
N PHE A 220 5.65 -13.95 -16.05
CA PHE A 220 5.19 -14.98 -15.14
C PHE A 220 5.82 -16.31 -15.52
N ASN A 221 5.84 -17.26 -14.59
CA ASN A 221 6.16 -18.64 -14.90
C ASN A 221 4.88 -19.48 -14.99
N CYS A 222 4.90 -20.50 -15.81
CA CYS A 222 3.88 -21.53 -15.86
C CYS A 222 4.55 -22.88 -16.14
N ASN A 223 4.39 -23.82 -15.23
CA ASN A 223 5.03 -25.15 -15.33
C ASN A 223 6.56 -25.06 -15.55
N GLY A 224 7.24 -24.13 -14.87
CA GLY A 224 8.69 -23.91 -14.94
C GLY A 224 9.17 -23.17 -16.19
N ILE A 225 8.28 -22.72 -17.06
CA ILE A 225 8.61 -21.95 -18.27
C ILE A 225 8.22 -20.49 -18.05
N LYS A 226 9.15 -19.57 -18.32
CA LYS A 226 8.93 -18.12 -18.22
C LYS A 226 8.22 -17.58 -19.46
N TYR A 227 7.14 -16.85 -19.25
CA TYR A 227 6.34 -16.21 -20.28
C TYR A 227 6.25 -14.70 -20.05
N VAL A 228 5.88 -13.98 -21.10
CA VAL A 228 5.51 -12.57 -21.04
C VAL A 228 4.10 -12.41 -21.58
N TYR A 229 3.22 -11.86 -20.76
CA TYR A 229 1.89 -11.47 -21.19
C TYR A 229 1.89 -9.96 -21.51
N ARG A 230 1.28 -9.61 -22.62
CA ARG A 230 1.13 -8.23 -23.06
C ARG A 230 -0.34 -7.89 -23.24
N HIS A 231 -0.85 -7.04 -22.37
CA HIS A 231 -2.24 -6.58 -22.41
C HIS A 231 -2.31 -5.20 -23.09
N PRO A 232 -3.14 -5.03 -24.14
CA PRO A 232 -3.32 -3.73 -24.77
C PRO A 232 -3.97 -2.74 -23.79
N GLY A 233 -3.35 -1.58 -23.56
CA GLY A 233 -3.95 -0.49 -22.79
C GLY A 233 -5.17 0.09 -23.51
N GLY A 234 -6.20 0.53 -22.76
CA GLY A 234 -7.49 0.98 -23.30
C GLY A 234 -7.43 2.15 -24.31
N THR A 235 -6.36 2.94 -24.30
CA THR A 235 -6.12 4.06 -25.24
C THR A 235 -5.30 3.66 -26.47
N ALA A 236 -4.69 2.48 -26.47
CA ALA A 236 -3.75 2.05 -27.51
C ALA A 236 -4.41 1.67 -28.84
N GLY A 237 -5.70 1.31 -28.85
CA GLY A 237 -6.42 0.92 -30.08
C GLY A 237 -6.52 2.04 -31.13
N LYS A 238 -6.31 3.30 -30.76
CA LYS A 238 -6.34 4.44 -31.66
C LYS A 238 -4.97 4.83 -32.24
N LEU A 239 -3.88 4.35 -31.64
CA LEU A 239 -2.51 4.76 -31.96
C LEU A 239 -1.66 3.66 -32.63
N ILE A 240 -2.05 2.41 -32.51
CA ILE A 240 -1.26 1.27 -32.97
C ILE A 240 -2.11 0.34 -33.84
N ASN A 241 -1.61 0.04 -35.06
CA ASN A 241 -2.21 -0.99 -35.91
C ASN A 241 -1.80 -2.37 -35.37
N ARG A 242 -2.71 -3.05 -34.66
CA ARG A 242 -2.47 -4.34 -34.00
C ARG A 242 -2.18 -5.48 -34.98
N GLN A 243 -2.73 -5.41 -36.20
CA GLN A 243 -2.45 -6.43 -37.22
C GLN A 243 -1.00 -6.32 -37.71
N SER A 244 -0.51 -5.09 -37.92
CA SER A 244 0.89 -4.86 -38.29
C SER A 244 1.87 -5.27 -37.18
N GLU A 245 1.50 -5.02 -35.92
CA GLU A 245 2.30 -5.45 -34.75
C GLU A 245 2.40 -6.97 -34.67
N LEU A 246 1.26 -7.69 -34.79
CA LEU A 246 1.21 -9.14 -34.81
C LEU A 246 2.03 -9.73 -35.97
N TYR A 247 1.89 -9.17 -37.16
CA TYR A 247 2.67 -9.58 -38.32
C TYR A 247 4.18 -9.45 -38.10
N SER A 248 4.61 -8.31 -37.52
CA SER A 248 6.03 -8.08 -37.24
C SER A 248 6.58 -9.06 -36.19
N GLN A 249 5.78 -9.39 -35.14
CA GLN A 249 6.16 -10.39 -34.15
C GLN A 249 6.25 -11.81 -34.71
N MET A 250 5.36 -12.16 -35.64
CA MET A 250 5.40 -13.46 -36.31
C MET A 250 6.65 -13.58 -37.20
N LYS A 251 7.00 -12.49 -37.92
CA LYS A 251 8.20 -12.45 -38.78
C LYS A 251 9.52 -12.47 -37.99
N ALA A 252 9.53 -11.93 -36.79
CA ALA A 252 10.71 -11.96 -35.91
C ALA A 252 10.99 -13.37 -35.31
N LYS A 253 10.08 -14.31 -35.46
CA LYS A 253 10.26 -15.72 -35.08
C LYS A 253 10.82 -16.63 -36.18
N GLU A 254 10.77 -16.20 -37.43
CA GLU A 254 11.40 -16.83 -38.58
C GLU A 254 12.90 -16.48 -38.65
#